data_d752f9de9ebd07a167a9e227795ec575
#
_entry.id   d752f9de9ebd07a167a9e227795ec575
#
_cell.length_a   1.000
_cell.length_b   1.000
_cell.length_c   1.000
_cell.angle_alpha   90.00
_cell.angle_beta   90.00
_cell.angle_gamma   90.00
#
_symmetry.space_group_name_H-M   'P 1'
#
loop_
_entity.id
_entity.type
_entity.pdbx_description
1 polymer ?
#
loop_
_entity_poly.entity_id
_entity_poly.type
_entity_poly.pdbx_seq_one_letter_code
_entity_poly.pdbx_strand_id
1 'polypeptide(L)'
;MNILIKNAKVLVFEDGKLLTKEADIAISGNKISQIGKIKTEFEFQKIINARNMLAMPGLINAHTHLAMVLFRNYADDMPLFDWLTKKIWPLEANLTPEAIYSGSILGIAELIKSGVTGFLDMYFFADETIRAALETGVRVYIARGLTDEEEGKEVQLEETRRLFNE
;
A
#
# COMPACT_ATOMS: atom_id res chain seq x y z
N MET A 1 4.39 -16.23 -14.76
CA MET A 1 3.12 -16.98 -14.78
C MET A 1 2.09 -16.18 -15.58
N ASN A 2 1.34 -16.86 -16.45
CA ASN A 2 0.25 -16.24 -17.22
C ASN A 2 -1.10 -16.62 -16.60
N ILE A 3 -1.97 -15.63 -16.40
CA ILE A 3 -3.28 -15.81 -15.76
C ILE A 3 -4.36 -15.30 -16.73
N LEU A 4 -5.44 -16.06 -16.87
CA LEU A 4 -6.64 -15.63 -17.57
C LEU A 4 -7.79 -15.45 -16.57
N ILE A 5 -8.34 -14.24 -16.49
CA ILE A 5 -9.58 -13.96 -15.77
C ILE A 5 -10.69 -13.89 -16.79
N LYS A 6 -11.68 -14.78 -16.68
CA LYS A 6 -12.79 -14.90 -17.64
C LYS A 6 -14.09 -14.36 -17.08
N ASN A 7 -14.88 -13.77 -17.97
CA ASN A 7 -16.26 -13.36 -17.70
C ASN A 7 -16.38 -12.29 -16.58
N ALA A 8 -15.36 -11.43 -16.40
CA ALA A 8 -15.41 -10.38 -15.40
C ALA A 8 -16.26 -9.18 -15.87
N LYS A 9 -16.92 -8.49 -14.94
CA LYS A 9 -17.34 -7.11 -15.15
C LYS A 9 -16.16 -6.21 -14.90
N VAL A 10 -15.57 -5.65 -15.95
CA VAL A 10 -14.38 -4.82 -15.86
C VAL A 10 -14.79 -3.36 -15.74
N LEU A 11 -14.29 -2.67 -14.70
CA LEU A 11 -14.47 -1.23 -14.55
C LEU A 11 -13.56 -0.51 -15.53
N VAL A 12 -14.14 0.32 -16.38
CA VAL A 12 -13.43 1.10 -17.40
C VAL A 12 -13.82 2.58 -17.31
N PHE A 13 -12.88 3.45 -17.67
CA PHE A 13 -13.15 4.88 -17.77
C PHE A 13 -13.09 5.29 -19.23
N GLU A 14 -14.24 5.70 -19.80
CA GLU A 14 -14.38 6.09 -21.20
C GLU A 14 -15.26 7.34 -21.31
N ASP A 15 -14.86 8.27 -22.15
CA ASP A 15 -15.56 9.53 -22.41
C ASP A 15 -15.95 10.31 -21.14
N GLY A 16 -15.05 10.32 -20.16
CA GLY A 16 -15.26 11.01 -18.88
C GLY A 16 -16.22 10.29 -17.93
N LYS A 17 -16.63 9.04 -18.24
CA LYS A 17 -17.57 8.26 -17.42
C LYS A 17 -16.98 6.95 -16.99
N LEU A 18 -17.35 6.56 -15.77
CA LEU A 18 -17.02 5.25 -15.22
C LEU A 18 -18.11 4.25 -15.65
N LEU A 19 -17.72 3.20 -16.34
CA LEU A 19 -18.62 2.19 -16.91
C LEU A 19 -18.14 0.79 -16.55
N THR A 20 -19.01 -0.21 -16.68
CA THR A 20 -18.61 -1.62 -16.59
C THR A 20 -18.86 -2.33 -17.91
N LYS A 21 -17.89 -3.15 -18.34
CA LYS A 21 -18.00 -3.99 -19.53
C LYS A 21 -17.68 -5.44 -19.17
N GLU A 22 -18.43 -6.39 -19.74
CA GLU A 22 -18.05 -7.80 -19.63
C GLU A 22 -16.85 -8.07 -20.54
N ALA A 23 -15.79 -8.59 -19.95
CA ALA A 23 -14.55 -8.87 -20.66
C ALA A 23 -13.71 -9.95 -19.96
N ASP A 24 -12.83 -10.57 -20.73
CA ASP A 24 -11.73 -11.36 -20.18
C ASP A 24 -10.50 -10.48 -19.99
N ILE A 25 -9.63 -10.87 -19.05
CA ILE A 25 -8.36 -10.18 -18.78
C ILE A 25 -7.24 -11.20 -18.84
N ALA A 26 -6.27 -10.97 -19.72
CA ALA A 26 -5.05 -11.74 -19.80
C ALA A 26 -3.91 -11.01 -19.07
N ILE A 27 -3.23 -11.73 -18.18
CA ILE A 27 -2.08 -11.23 -17.42
C ILE A 27 -0.87 -12.08 -17.83
N SER A 28 0.23 -11.41 -18.19
CA SER A 28 1.52 -12.03 -18.47
C SER A 28 2.57 -11.49 -17.50
N GLY A 29 3.10 -12.40 -16.67
CA GLY A 29 4.01 -11.99 -15.60
C GLY A 29 3.32 -11.09 -14.57
N ASN A 30 3.70 -9.82 -14.53
CA ASN A 30 3.15 -8.79 -13.64
C ASN A 30 2.37 -7.68 -14.38
N LYS A 31 2.01 -7.91 -15.65
CA LYS A 31 1.33 -6.91 -16.48
C LYS A 31 0.04 -7.45 -17.06
N ILE A 32 -0.99 -6.61 -17.13
CA ILE A 32 -2.17 -6.87 -17.94
C ILE A 32 -1.73 -6.75 -19.40
N SER A 33 -1.83 -7.85 -20.16
CA SER A 33 -1.43 -7.91 -21.56
C SER A 33 -2.58 -7.59 -22.49
N GLN A 34 -3.82 -7.97 -22.12
CA GLN A 34 -5.00 -7.72 -22.93
C GLN A 34 -6.28 -7.71 -22.09
N ILE A 35 -7.23 -6.85 -22.45
CA ILE A 35 -8.61 -6.84 -21.95
C ILE A 35 -9.57 -6.95 -23.14
N GLY A 36 -10.61 -7.76 -23.01
CA GLY A 36 -11.62 -7.98 -24.05
C GLY A 36 -11.61 -9.42 -24.56
N LYS A 37 -11.76 -9.60 -25.88
CA LYS A 37 -11.58 -10.92 -26.51
C LYS A 37 -10.10 -11.26 -26.56
N ILE A 38 -9.69 -12.23 -25.79
CA ILE A 38 -8.29 -12.61 -25.68
C ILE A 38 -7.84 -13.32 -26.97
N LYS A 39 -6.75 -12.82 -27.56
CA LYS A 39 -6.12 -13.31 -28.79
C LYS A 39 -4.63 -13.51 -28.57
N THR A 40 -4.26 -14.34 -27.60
CA THR A 40 -2.85 -14.64 -27.31
C THR A 40 -2.54 -16.08 -27.68
N GLU A 41 -1.28 -16.34 -28.06
CA GLU A 41 -0.79 -17.68 -28.39
C GLU A 41 -0.10 -18.37 -27.17
N PHE A 42 0.06 -17.65 -26.04
CA PHE A 42 0.68 -18.26 -24.87
C PHE A 42 -0.34 -19.01 -24.00
N GLU A 43 0.13 -20.08 -23.39
CA GLU A 43 -0.68 -20.87 -22.46
C GLU A 43 -0.86 -20.14 -21.12
N PHE A 44 -2.04 -20.32 -20.53
CA PHE A 44 -2.36 -19.82 -19.19
C PHE A 44 -2.15 -20.92 -18.15
N GLN A 45 -1.30 -20.66 -17.18
CA GLN A 45 -1.08 -21.58 -16.05
C GLN A 45 -2.22 -21.49 -15.02
N LYS A 46 -2.99 -20.40 -15.03
CA LYS A 46 -4.15 -20.24 -14.14
C LYS A 46 -5.31 -19.59 -14.87
N ILE A 47 -6.48 -20.18 -14.72
CA ILE A 47 -7.74 -19.62 -15.23
C ILE A 47 -8.67 -19.35 -14.06
N ILE A 48 -9.19 -18.13 -13.96
CA ILE A 48 -10.13 -17.69 -12.94
C ILE A 48 -11.44 -17.35 -13.60
N ASN A 49 -12.52 -18.02 -13.24
CA ASN A 49 -13.86 -17.64 -13.68
C ASN A 49 -14.40 -16.55 -12.75
N ALA A 50 -14.47 -15.33 -13.26
CA ALA A 50 -14.91 -14.14 -12.51
C ALA A 50 -16.37 -13.74 -12.84
N ARG A 51 -17.21 -14.70 -13.26
CA ARG A 51 -18.63 -14.44 -13.48
C ARG A 51 -19.26 -13.86 -12.22
N ASN A 52 -19.97 -12.75 -12.36
CA ASN A 52 -20.56 -11.96 -11.25
C ASN A 52 -19.53 -11.26 -10.33
N MET A 53 -18.28 -11.18 -10.74
CA MET A 53 -17.25 -10.40 -10.01
C MET A 53 -16.92 -9.14 -10.79
N LEU A 54 -16.56 -8.09 -10.04
CA LEU A 54 -16.04 -6.85 -10.59
C LEU A 54 -14.50 -6.90 -10.61
N ALA A 55 -13.92 -6.67 -11.77
CA ALA A 55 -12.49 -6.41 -11.91
C ALA A 55 -12.27 -4.90 -11.97
N MET A 56 -11.50 -4.38 -11.06
CA MET A 56 -11.17 -2.96 -10.95
C MET A 56 -9.70 -2.77 -10.56
N PRO A 57 -9.10 -1.59 -10.77
CA PRO A 57 -7.79 -1.28 -10.20
C PRO A 57 -7.79 -1.50 -8.69
N GLY A 58 -6.66 -1.98 -8.15
CA GLY A 58 -6.52 -2.13 -6.71
C GLY A 58 -6.65 -0.77 -6.00
N LEU A 59 -7.11 -0.79 -4.77
CA LEU A 59 -7.24 0.41 -3.97
C LEU A 59 -5.87 1.00 -3.63
N ILE A 60 -5.82 2.32 -3.49
CA ILE A 60 -4.64 3.04 -3.01
C ILE A 60 -4.99 3.64 -1.66
N ASN A 61 -4.19 3.34 -0.64
CA ASN A 61 -4.30 4.02 0.64
C ASN A 61 -3.37 5.24 0.65
N ALA A 62 -3.95 6.42 0.58
CA ALA A 62 -3.20 7.68 0.44
C ALA A 62 -2.76 8.29 1.78
N HIS A 63 -2.99 7.64 2.91
CA HIS A 63 -2.55 8.12 4.22
C HIS A 63 -2.39 6.95 5.20
N THR A 64 -1.15 6.65 5.58
CA THR A 64 -0.85 5.66 6.62
C THR A 64 0.28 6.12 7.53
N HIS A 65 0.28 5.56 8.74
CA HIS A 65 1.40 5.40 9.65
C HIS A 65 1.48 3.90 9.93
N LEU A 66 1.98 3.15 8.95
CA LEU A 66 1.69 1.73 8.80
C LEU A 66 2.08 0.90 10.01
N ALA A 67 3.27 1.14 10.57
CA ALA A 67 3.76 0.41 11.73
C ALA A 67 2.98 0.71 13.02
N MET A 68 2.14 1.76 13.06
CA MET A 68 1.26 2.03 14.19
C MET A 68 0.20 0.95 14.42
N VAL A 69 0.06 -0.01 13.52
CA VAL A 69 -0.73 -1.23 13.77
C VAL A 69 -0.34 -1.92 15.08
N LEU A 70 0.91 -1.76 15.54
CA LEU A 70 1.41 -2.24 16.83
C LEU A 70 0.74 -1.58 18.04
N PHE A 71 0.19 -0.38 17.86
CA PHE A 71 -0.46 0.39 18.93
C PHE A 71 -1.98 0.28 18.89
N ARG A 72 -2.51 -0.64 18.11
CA ARG A 72 -3.95 -0.83 17.97
C ARG A 72 -4.61 -1.05 19.34
N ASN A 73 -5.68 -0.30 19.59
CA ASN A 73 -6.47 -0.35 20.83
C ASN A 73 -5.69 0.04 22.11
N TYR A 74 -4.51 0.64 21.98
CA TYR A 74 -3.74 1.07 23.14
C TYR A 74 -4.37 2.26 23.87
N ALA A 75 -4.89 3.23 23.12
CA ALA A 75 -5.54 4.42 23.67
C ALA A 75 -6.62 4.91 22.72
N ASP A 76 -7.80 5.20 23.26
CA ASP A 76 -9.00 5.60 22.56
C ASP A 76 -9.71 6.75 23.28
N ASP A 77 -10.69 7.39 22.61
CA ASP A 77 -11.58 8.41 23.16
C ASP A 77 -10.86 9.59 23.86
N MET A 78 -9.75 10.06 23.28
CA MET A 78 -8.96 11.16 23.83
C MET A 78 -8.88 12.33 22.85
N PRO A 79 -8.78 13.58 23.33
CA PRO A 79 -8.39 14.70 22.47
C PRO A 79 -7.03 14.44 21.82
N LEU A 80 -6.87 14.85 20.55
CA LEU A 80 -5.68 14.53 19.74
C LEU A 80 -4.36 14.85 20.45
N PHE A 81 -4.22 16.04 21.02
CA PHE A 81 -2.98 16.43 21.68
C PHE A 81 -2.67 15.59 22.92
N ASP A 82 -3.70 15.25 23.71
CA ASP A 82 -3.54 14.39 24.87
C ASP A 82 -3.19 12.95 24.46
N TRP A 83 -3.81 12.47 23.38
CA TRP A 83 -3.51 11.17 22.80
C TRP A 83 -2.07 11.10 22.31
N LEU A 84 -1.61 12.10 21.56
CA LEU A 84 -0.23 12.17 21.08
C LEU A 84 0.76 12.24 22.24
N THR A 85 0.66 13.29 23.08
CA THR A 85 1.69 13.61 24.07
C THR A 85 1.73 12.65 25.25
N LYS A 86 0.58 12.12 25.68
CA LYS A 86 0.48 11.26 26.88
C LYS A 86 0.53 9.78 26.58
N LYS A 87 0.26 9.39 25.32
CA LYS A 87 0.13 7.98 24.94
C LYS A 87 1.05 7.58 23.78
N ILE A 88 0.97 8.21 22.63
CA ILE A 88 1.64 7.76 21.43
C ILE A 88 3.12 8.09 21.42
N TRP A 89 3.50 9.36 21.58
CA TRP A 89 4.91 9.76 21.57
C TRP A 89 5.78 9.06 22.60
N PRO A 90 5.32 8.79 23.86
CA PRO A 90 6.08 7.98 24.79
C PRO A 90 6.32 6.54 24.35
N LEU A 91 5.41 5.96 23.54
CA LEU A 91 5.62 4.63 22.94
C LEU A 91 6.54 4.71 21.73
N GLU A 92 6.32 5.68 20.87
CA GLU A 92 7.14 5.91 19.66
C GLU A 92 8.61 6.13 20.00
N ALA A 93 8.90 6.78 21.11
CA ALA A 93 10.27 6.97 21.62
C ALA A 93 11.02 5.64 21.89
N ASN A 94 10.32 4.52 22.02
CA ASN A 94 10.88 3.19 22.25
C ASN A 94 10.84 2.28 21.02
N LEU A 95 10.41 2.80 19.86
CA LEU A 95 10.40 2.02 18.64
C LEU A 95 11.81 1.70 18.16
N THR A 96 11.96 0.48 17.68
CA THR A 96 13.19 0.00 17.06
C THR A 96 12.97 -0.27 15.57
N PRO A 97 14.04 -0.29 14.76
CA PRO A 97 13.94 -0.69 13.35
C PRO A 97 13.19 -2.01 13.16
N GLU A 98 13.48 -3.03 13.97
CA GLU A 98 12.82 -4.35 13.90
C GLU A 98 11.33 -4.27 14.22
N ALA A 99 10.94 -3.41 15.17
CA ALA A 99 9.53 -3.18 15.47
C ALA A 99 8.81 -2.54 14.29
N ILE A 100 9.41 -1.54 13.65
CA ILE A 100 8.86 -0.89 12.45
C ILE A 100 8.74 -1.89 11.31
N TYR A 101 9.78 -2.69 11.04
CA TYR A 101 9.70 -3.74 10.02
C TYR A 101 8.55 -4.71 10.29
N SER A 102 8.46 -5.24 11.52
CA SER A 102 7.43 -6.22 11.89
C SER A 102 6.02 -5.63 11.80
N GLY A 103 5.84 -4.40 12.30
CA GLY A 103 4.58 -3.65 12.18
C GLY A 103 4.22 -3.38 10.73
N SER A 104 5.19 -3.02 9.89
CA SER A 104 4.98 -2.78 8.47
C SER A 104 4.56 -4.06 7.74
N ILE A 105 5.18 -5.21 7.99
CA ILE A 105 4.76 -6.50 7.43
C ILE A 105 3.32 -6.82 7.81
N LEU A 106 2.94 -6.65 9.07
CA LEU A 106 1.57 -6.87 9.53
C LEU A 106 0.59 -5.93 8.84
N GLY A 107 0.89 -4.64 8.81
CA GLY A 107 0.06 -3.63 8.16
C GLY A 107 -0.10 -3.88 6.65
N ILE A 108 0.99 -4.25 5.95
CA ILE A 108 0.94 -4.62 4.53
C ILE A 108 0.04 -5.83 4.31
N ALA A 109 0.11 -6.85 5.17
CA ALA A 109 -0.75 -8.02 5.05
C ALA A 109 -2.24 -7.65 5.17
N GLU A 110 -2.58 -6.74 6.06
CA GLU A 110 -3.95 -6.23 6.19
C GLU A 110 -4.38 -5.39 4.98
N LEU A 111 -3.51 -4.52 4.47
CA LEU A 111 -3.77 -3.75 3.26
C LEU A 111 -4.05 -4.66 2.06
N ILE A 112 -3.22 -5.67 1.82
CA ILE A 112 -3.40 -6.62 0.71
C ILE A 112 -4.72 -7.38 0.87
N LYS A 113 -5.04 -7.86 2.07
CA LYS A 113 -6.31 -8.55 2.36
C LYS A 113 -7.53 -7.66 2.14
N SER A 114 -7.37 -6.34 2.27
CA SER A 114 -8.42 -5.35 2.01
C SER A 114 -8.50 -4.90 0.54
N GLY A 115 -7.65 -5.45 -0.35
CA GLY A 115 -7.61 -5.08 -1.76
C GLY A 115 -6.79 -3.82 -2.07
N VAL A 116 -6.02 -3.34 -1.12
CA VAL A 116 -5.06 -2.24 -1.32
C VAL A 116 -3.81 -2.76 -1.99
N THR A 117 -3.38 -2.13 -3.08
CA THR A 117 -2.23 -2.54 -3.90
C THR A 117 -1.09 -1.53 -3.89
N GLY A 118 -1.28 -0.43 -3.21
CA GLY A 118 -0.26 0.60 -2.99
C GLY A 118 -0.69 1.53 -1.86
N PHE A 119 0.27 2.10 -1.15
CA PHE A 119 0.00 3.00 -0.05
C PHE A 119 1.04 4.11 0.06
N LEU A 120 0.64 5.23 0.67
CA LEU A 120 1.54 6.30 1.08
C LEU A 120 1.75 6.19 2.57
N ASP A 121 3.01 6.09 2.99
CA ASP A 121 3.38 6.02 4.40
C ASP A 121 4.28 7.18 4.81
N MET A 122 4.10 7.62 6.03
CA MET A 122 4.96 8.61 6.69
C MET A 122 5.14 8.16 8.14
N TYR A 123 6.35 7.66 8.46
CA TYR A 123 6.64 7.22 9.83
C TYR A 123 8.16 7.22 10.10
N PHE A 124 8.55 6.70 11.28
CA PHE A 124 9.95 6.55 11.66
C PHE A 124 10.61 5.35 10.96
N PHE A 125 11.94 5.37 10.86
CA PHE A 125 12.73 4.29 10.27
C PHE A 125 12.17 3.86 8.89
N ALA A 126 12.03 4.83 7.99
CA ALA A 126 11.38 4.65 6.68
C ALA A 126 11.99 3.50 5.87
N ASP A 127 13.30 3.26 6.01
CA ASP A 127 14.02 2.16 5.35
C ASP A 127 13.42 0.80 5.70
N GLU A 128 12.90 0.62 6.92
CA GLU A 128 12.30 -0.64 7.35
C GLU A 128 10.92 -0.87 6.71
N THR A 129 10.15 0.19 6.52
CA THR A 129 8.90 0.13 5.74
C THR A 129 9.19 -0.15 4.27
N ILE A 130 10.24 0.45 3.69
CA ILE A 130 10.70 0.17 2.33
C ILE A 130 11.11 -1.29 2.20
N ARG A 131 11.92 -1.81 3.12
CA ARG A 131 12.33 -3.23 3.14
C ARG A 131 11.12 -4.16 3.14
N ALA A 132 10.16 -3.91 4.02
CA ALA A 132 8.92 -4.69 4.11
C ALA A 132 8.11 -4.63 2.79
N ALA A 133 8.04 -3.46 2.15
CA ALA A 133 7.35 -3.29 0.89
C ALA A 133 8.05 -4.03 -0.26
N LEU A 134 9.38 -3.98 -0.33
CA LEU A 134 10.18 -4.70 -1.33
C LEU A 134 10.02 -6.22 -1.20
N GLU A 135 10.05 -6.74 0.01
CA GLU A 135 9.89 -8.18 0.26
C GLU A 135 8.49 -8.69 -0.08
N THR A 136 7.47 -7.88 0.17
CA THR A 136 6.07 -8.24 -0.11
C THR A 136 5.64 -7.93 -1.55
N GLY A 137 6.39 -7.09 -2.25
CA GLY A 137 6.09 -6.66 -3.62
C GLY A 137 4.93 -5.66 -3.72
N VAL A 138 4.49 -5.06 -2.61
CA VAL A 138 3.49 -3.99 -2.64
C VAL A 138 4.13 -2.66 -3.04
N ARG A 139 3.37 -1.78 -3.66
CA ARG A 139 3.85 -0.44 -4.00
C ARG A 139 3.76 0.47 -2.79
N VAL A 140 4.84 1.19 -2.50
CA VAL A 140 4.87 2.19 -1.44
C VAL A 140 5.35 3.53 -1.97
N TYR A 141 4.75 4.59 -1.45
CA TYR A 141 5.25 5.95 -1.53
C TYR A 141 5.63 6.35 -0.12
N ILE A 142 6.89 6.71 0.06
CA ILE A 142 7.42 7.10 1.37
C ILE A 142 7.50 8.61 1.46
N ALA A 143 7.05 9.14 2.58
CA ALA A 143 7.23 10.52 2.98
C ALA A 143 7.90 10.58 4.36
N ARG A 144 8.58 11.67 4.63
CA ARG A 144 9.10 11.99 5.97
C ARG A 144 8.41 13.25 6.48
N GLY A 145 7.85 13.17 7.67
CA GLY A 145 7.28 14.34 8.35
C GLY A 145 8.39 15.35 8.65
N LEU A 146 8.13 16.61 8.32
CA LEU A 146 8.96 17.74 8.70
C LEU A 146 8.20 18.53 9.76
N THR A 147 8.83 18.72 10.92
CA THR A 147 8.29 19.54 12.01
C THR A 147 9.14 20.78 12.18
N ASP A 148 8.56 21.86 12.73
CA ASP A 148 9.28 23.11 12.95
C ASP A 148 10.00 23.13 14.31
N GLU A 149 10.14 21.99 14.95
CA GLU A 149 10.96 21.84 16.16
C GLU A 149 12.44 21.96 15.78
N GLU A 150 13.18 22.81 16.50
CA GLU A 150 14.59 23.06 16.19
C GLU A 150 15.45 21.80 16.31
N GLU A 151 15.13 20.93 17.25
CA GLU A 151 15.84 19.68 17.50
C GLU A 151 15.40 18.60 16.51
N GLY A 152 16.28 18.21 15.60
CA GLY A 152 16.04 17.16 14.61
C GLY A 152 15.62 17.63 13.20
N LYS A 153 15.37 18.91 12.99
CA LYS A 153 14.95 19.48 11.70
C LYS A 153 15.92 19.16 10.55
N GLU A 154 17.23 19.30 10.78
CA GLU A 154 18.24 19.01 9.77
C GLU A 154 18.29 17.52 9.45
N VAL A 155 18.17 16.65 10.47
CA VAL A 155 18.16 15.20 10.29
C VAL A 155 16.95 14.75 9.46
N GLN A 156 15.78 15.31 9.73
CA GLN A 156 14.55 15.02 8.96
C GLN A 156 14.69 15.47 7.50
N LEU A 157 15.30 16.63 7.26
CA LEU A 157 15.51 17.15 5.93
C LEU A 157 16.54 16.34 5.14
N GLU A 158 17.62 15.91 5.78
CA GLU A 158 18.62 15.03 5.16
C GLU A 158 18.05 13.66 4.84
N GLU A 159 17.28 13.06 5.76
CA GLU A 159 16.57 11.80 5.51
C GLU A 159 15.62 11.94 4.31
N THR A 160 14.86 13.03 4.24
CA THR A 160 13.98 13.31 3.11
C THR A 160 14.74 13.39 1.80
N ARG A 161 15.87 14.09 1.77
CA ARG A 161 16.72 14.21 0.57
C ARG A 161 17.31 12.87 0.15
N ARG A 162 17.74 12.06 1.11
CA ARG A 162 18.26 10.71 0.86
C ARG A 162 17.19 9.83 0.23
N LEU A 163 16.02 9.75 0.86
CA LEU A 163 14.88 8.94 0.37
C LEU A 163 14.38 9.37 -1.02
N PHE A 164 14.57 10.63 -1.40
CA PHE A 164 14.21 11.12 -2.73
C PHE A 164 15.22 10.71 -3.81
N ASN A 165 16.48 10.52 -3.45
CA ASN A 165 17.57 10.26 -4.40
C ASN A 165 17.90 8.76 -4.56
N GLU A 166 17.38 7.90 -3.72
CA GLU A 166 17.52 6.43 -3.78
C GLU A 166 16.34 5.77 -4.50
#